data_65fdecdf235f26a7c5bd6b19ace7fa87
#
_entry.id   65fdecdf235f26a7c5bd6b19ace7fa87
#
_cell.length_a   1.000
_cell.length_b   1.000
_cell.length_c   1.000
_cell.angle_alpha   90.00
_cell.angle_beta   90.00
_cell.angle_gamma   90.00
#
_symmetry.space_group_name_H-M   'P 1'
#
loop_
_entity.id
_entity.type
_entity.pdbx_description
1 polymer ?
#
loop_
_entity_poly.entity_id
_entity_poly.type
_entity_poly.pdbx_seq_one_letter_code
_entity_poly.pdbx_strand_id
1 'polypeptide(L)'
;MYFPASSPLSSDGITVRLATVADAPAIAAIYNHEVENTTATFDLVPRTLADQEAWLSARSGAFSAIVAVNREGQVLGFGSLSPYKERAAYRTSVEDSVYVDRSLARRGLGRLIVEHLLDIAENSGFHAVFARIEASGMASRALHEKCGFRLVGVETEVGRKFNRWLDVAVMECLLHERPR
;
A
#
# COMPACT_ATOMS: atom_id res chain seq x y z
N MET A 1 20.54 6.58 5.94
CA MET A 1 19.12 6.15 5.98
C MET A 1 19.14 4.68 6.37
N TYR A 2 18.69 4.34 7.59
CA TYR A 2 18.75 2.97 8.11
C TYR A 2 17.46 2.27 7.68
N PHE A 3 17.56 1.37 6.70
CA PHE A 3 16.54 0.34 6.54
C PHE A 3 16.84 -0.75 7.56
N PRO A 4 15.92 -1.09 8.45
CA PRO A 4 16.11 -2.27 9.27
C PRO A 4 16.31 -3.46 8.34
N ALA A 5 17.40 -4.20 8.58
CA ALA A 5 17.66 -5.45 7.89
C ALA A 5 16.39 -6.32 8.02
N SER A 6 15.98 -6.93 6.90
CA SER A 6 14.84 -7.84 6.79
C SER A 6 14.61 -8.62 8.08
N SER A 7 13.61 -8.19 8.87
CA SER A 7 13.17 -8.97 10.02
C SER A 7 12.29 -10.10 9.51
N PRO A 8 12.60 -11.36 9.80
CA PRO A 8 11.72 -12.45 9.48
C PRO A 8 10.50 -12.37 10.39
N LEU A 9 9.37 -11.95 9.86
CA LEU A 9 8.09 -12.00 10.54
C LEU A 9 7.21 -13.01 9.83
N SER A 10 7.12 -14.15 10.39
CA SER A 10 6.09 -15.18 10.39
C SER A 10 6.63 -16.60 10.17
N SER A 11 5.92 -17.58 10.70
CA SER A 11 6.15 -19.01 10.57
C SER A 11 6.23 -19.56 9.14
N ASP A 12 5.92 -18.74 8.12
CA ASP A 12 5.78 -19.17 6.72
C ASP A 12 6.94 -18.76 5.80
N GLY A 13 8.01 -18.17 6.35
CA GLY A 13 9.19 -17.79 5.54
C GLY A 13 8.95 -16.64 4.55
N ILE A 14 8.04 -15.74 4.90
CA ILE A 14 7.79 -14.51 4.12
C ILE A 14 8.74 -13.41 4.60
N THR A 15 9.31 -12.68 3.66
CA THR A 15 10.21 -11.55 3.91
C THR A 15 9.70 -10.31 3.21
N VAL A 16 9.81 -9.14 3.85
CA VAL A 16 9.55 -7.83 3.21
C VAL A 16 10.88 -7.16 2.91
N ARG A 17 11.02 -6.68 1.68
CA ARG A 17 12.22 -5.96 1.20
C ARG A 17 11.85 -4.82 0.26
N LEU A 18 12.81 -3.96 -0.03
CA LEU A 18 12.66 -2.99 -1.09
C LEU A 18 12.39 -3.69 -2.43
N ALA A 19 11.46 -3.13 -3.20
CA ALA A 19 11.24 -3.54 -4.57
C ALA A 19 12.40 -3.06 -5.47
N THR A 20 12.71 -3.87 -6.46
CA THR A 20 13.65 -3.56 -7.52
C THR A 20 12.93 -3.54 -8.87
N VAL A 21 13.58 -3.05 -9.92
CA VAL A 21 12.99 -3.07 -11.28
C VAL A 21 12.69 -4.50 -11.73
N ALA A 22 13.44 -5.50 -11.25
CA ALA A 22 13.17 -6.91 -11.55
C ALA A 22 11.81 -7.40 -11.02
N ASP A 23 11.22 -6.72 -10.03
CA ASP A 23 9.90 -7.06 -9.48
C ASP A 23 8.75 -6.45 -10.30
N ALA A 24 9.05 -5.58 -11.27
CA ALA A 24 8.05 -4.87 -12.06
C ALA A 24 6.99 -5.79 -12.71
N PRO A 25 7.34 -6.92 -13.33
CA PRO A 25 6.34 -7.80 -13.93
C PRO A 25 5.34 -8.34 -12.90
N ALA A 26 5.81 -8.77 -11.73
CA ALA A 26 4.96 -9.32 -10.69
C ALA A 26 4.08 -8.25 -10.03
N ILE A 27 4.64 -7.06 -9.77
CA ILE A 27 3.88 -5.91 -9.25
C ILE A 27 2.81 -5.49 -10.25
N ALA A 28 3.15 -5.40 -11.55
CA ALA A 28 2.19 -5.06 -12.60
C ALA A 28 1.06 -6.10 -12.68
N ALA A 29 1.36 -7.39 -12.59
CA ALA A 29 0.35 -8.44 -12.61
C ALA A 29 -0.65 -8.30 -11.45
N ILE A 30 -0.16 -8.09 -10.22
CA ILE A 30 -1.00 -7.88 -9.03
C ILE A 30 -1.85 -6.62 -9.19
N TYR A 31 -1.22 -5.50 -9.59
CA TYR A 31 -1.91 -4.22 -9.71
C TYR A 31 -2.94 -4.20 -10.84
N ASN A 32 -2.59 -4.70 -12.00
CA ASN A 32 -3.48 -4.71 -13.17
C ASN A 32 -4.70 -5.61 -12.97
N HIS A 33 -4.55 -6.71 -12.21
CA HIS A 33 -5.71 -7.49 -11.79
C HIS A 33 -6.73 -6.62 -11.04
N GLU A 34 -6.28 -5.74 -10.13
CA GLU A 34 -7.17 -4.82 -9.41
C GLU A 34 -7.76 -3.74 -10.33
N VAL A 35 -6.97 -3.24 -11.28
CA VAL A 35 -7.45 -2.27 -12.27
C VAL A 35 -8.57 -2.83 -13.10
N GLU A 36 -8.44 -4.06 -13.59
CA GLU A 36 -9.37 -4.67 -14.53
C GLU A 36 -10.61 -5.28 -13.88
N ASN A 37 -10.48 -5.76 -12.64
CA ASN A 37 -11.50 -6.65 -12.07
C ASN A 37 -12.16 -6.11 -10.79
N THR A 38 -11.62 -5.04 -10.19
CA THR A 38 -12.10 -4.58 -8.88
C THR A 38 -12.21 -3.06 -8.78
N THR A 39 -12.76 -2.59 -7.68
CA THR A 39 -12.80 -1.17 -7.29
C THR A 39 -11.73 -0.79 -6.28
N ALA A 40 -10.78 -1.69 -5.98
CA ALA A 40 -9.71 -1.43 -5.01
C ALA A 40 -8.71 -0.36 -5.46
N THR A 41 -8.64 -0.09 -6.76
CA THR A 41 -7.94 1.05 -7.34
C THR A 41 -8.87 1.80 -8.29
N PHE A 42 -8.69 3.12 -8.36
CA PHE A 42 -9.46 4.00 -9.26
C PHE A 42 -8.78 4.18 -10.62
N ASP A 43 -7.61 3.56 -10.85
CA ASP A 43 -7.04 3.49 -12.18
C ASP A 43 -7.97 2.70 -13.11
N LEU A 44 -8.14 3.20 -14.34
CA LEU A 44 -9.04 2.63 -15.34
C LEU A 44 -8.28 1.87 -16.43
N VAL A 45 -6.98 2.13 -16.58
CA VAL A 45 -6.13 1.54 -17.62
C VAL A 45 -4.99 0.77 -16.94
N PRO A 46 -4.80 -0.51 -17.29
CA PRO A 46 -3.68 -1.29 -16.81
C PRO A 46 -2.34 -0.66 -17.19
N ARG A 47 -1.36 -0.78 -16.31
CA ARG A 47 0.01 -0.32 -16.56
C ARG A 47 0.71 -1.28 -17.50
N THR A 48 1.43 -0.73 -18.47
CA THR A 48 2.41 -1.51 -19.26
C THR A 48 3.60 -1.86 -18.37
N LEU A 49 4.42 -2.83 -18.81
CA LEU A 49 5.65 -3.15 -18.09
C LEU A 49 6.58 -1.93 -18.00
N ALA A 50 6.70 -1.17 -19.09
CA ALA A 50 7.52 0.05 -19.13
C ALA A 50 7.02 1.12 -18.13
N ASP A 51 5.70 1.30 -18.00
CA ASP A 51 5.13 2.22 -17.02
C ASP A 51 5.44 1.76 -15.59
N GLN A 52 5.36 0.46 -15.32
CA GLN A 52 5.66 -0.10 -14.00
C GLN A 52 7.15 0.01 -13.65
N GLU A 53 8.05 -0.22 -14.60
CA GLU A 53 9.50 -0.01 -14.43
C GLU A 53 9.82 1.47 -14.17
N ALA A 54 9.21 2.37 -14.93
CA ALA A 54 9.35 3.82 -14.74
C ALA A 54 8.82 4.24 -13.36
N TRP A 55 7.67 3.71 -12.94
CA TRP A 55 7.09 3.96 -11.63
C TRP A 55 8.00 3.52 -10.49
N LEU A 56 8.66 2.36 -10.59
CA LEU A 56 9.64 1.90 -9.61
C LEU A 56 10.90 2.77 -9.61
N SER A 57 11.41 3.11 -10.79
CA SER A 57 12.65 3.89 -10.96
C SER A 57 12.52 5.32 -10.45
N ALA A 58 11.32 5.90 -10.51
CA ALA A 58 11.02 7.24 -10.00
C ALA A 58 10.92 7.30 -8.47
N ARG A 59 10.88 6.15 -7.77
CA ARG A 59 10.70 6.09 -6.31
C ARG A 59 12.03 5.99 -5.57
N SER A 60 12.14 6.71 -4.47
CA SER A 60 13.35 6.70 -3.65
C SER A 60 13.04 7.05 -2.20
N GLY A 61 13.94 6.71 -1.30
CA GLY A 61 13.82 7.06 0.12
C GLY A 61 12.59 6.44 0.75
N ALA A 62 11.85 7.23 1.52
CA ALA A 62 10.60 6.82 2.16
C ALA A 62 9.49 6.45 1.16
N PHE A 63 9.59 6.91 -0.08
CA PHE A 63 8.62 6.62 -1.13
C PHE A 63 8.98 5.40 -1.98
N SER A 64 10.06 4.69 -1.66
CA SER A 64 10.39 3.42 -2.31
C SER A 64 9.27 2.40 -2.10
N ALA A 65 9.00 1.60 -3.13
CA ALA A 65 8.07 0.49 -2.99
C ALA A 65 8.73 -0.66 -2.22
N ILE A 66 7.91 -1.42 -1.50
CA ILE A 66 8.30 -2.67 -0.84
C ILE A 66 7.51 -3.84 -1.39
N VAL A 67 8.10 -5.03 -1.35
CA VAL A 67 7.46 -6.29 -1.74
C VAL A 67 7.54 -7.28 -0.60
N ALA A 68 6.46 -8.05 -0.41
CA ALA A 68 6.47 -9.27 0.39
C ALA A 68 6.76 -10.45 -0.53
N VAL A 69 7.79 -11.23 -0.21
CA VAL A 69 8.24 -12.38 -1.02
C VAL A 69 8.29 -13.66 -0.19
N ASN A 70 8.02 -14.80 -0.82
CA ASN A 70 8.20 -16.11 -0.21
C ASN A 70 9.68 -16.56 -0.27
N ARG A 71 9.96 -17.78 0.22
CA ARG A 71 11.32 -18.35 0.21
C ARG A 71 11.90 -18.55 -1.19
N GLU A 72 11.05 -18.75 -2.17
CA GLU A 72 11.40 -18.90 -3.59
C GLU A 72 11.62 -17.56 -4.29
N GLY A 73 11.43 -16.43 -3.58
CA GLY A 73 11.58 -15.07 -4.13
C GLY A 73 10.37 -14.57 -4.94
N GLN A 74 9.25 -15.28 -4.94
CA GLN A 74 8.03 -14.84 -5.62
C GLN A 74 7.38 -13.69 -4.86
N VAL A 75 6.98 -12.65 -5.56
CA VAL A 75 6.26 -11.50 -5.02
C VAL A 75 4.81 -11.91 -4.72
N LEU A 76 4.41 -11.76 -3.47
CA LEU A 76 3.08 -12.10 -2.96
C LEU A 76 2.17 -10.87 -2.76
N GLY A 77 2.78 -9.71 -2.72
CA GLY A 77 2.12 -8.42 -2.55
C GLY A 77 3.15 -7.30 -2.49
N PHE A 78 2.67 -6.08 -2.60
CA PHE A 78 3.52 -4.89 -2.54
C PHE A 78 2.81 -3.73 -1.86
N GLY A 79 3.58 -2.74 -1.45
CA GLY A 79 3.06 -1.49 -0.93
C GLY A 79 4.02 -0.33 -1.15
N SER A 80 3.51 0.88 -0.99
CA SER A 80 4.31 2.09 -1.12
C SER A 80 3.67 3.24 -0.35
N LEU A 81 4.49 4.24 0.00
CA LEU A 81 4.02 5.54 0.47
C LEU A 81 4.07 6.55 -0.67
N SER A 82 3.17 7.53 -0.63
CA SER A 82 3.13 8.66 -1.56
C SER A 82 2.87 9.95 -0.78
N PRO A 83 3.26 11.14 -1.30
CA PRO A 83 2.88 12.41 -0.68
C PRO A 83 1.36 12.50 -0.57
N TYR A 84 0.86 12.93 0.59
CA TYR A 84 -0.59 13.03 0.82
C TYR A 84 -1.24 14.11 -0.05
N LYS A 85 -0.67 15.32 -0.10
CA LYS A 85 -1.15 16.46 -0.91
C LYS A 85 0.02 17.37 -1.26
N GLU A 86 -0.13 18.16 -2.34
CA GLU A 86 0.94 18.98 -2.89
C GLU A 86 1.36 20.17 -2.01
N ARG A 87 0.43 20.77 -1.22
CA ARG A 87 0.76 21.96 -0.42
C ARG A 87 1.80 21.64 0.66
N ALA A 88 2.79 22.51 0.82
CA ALA A 88 3.96 22.29 1.68
C ALA A 88 3.64 21.95 3.14
N ALA A 89 2.53 22.44 3.70
CA ALA A 89 2.13 22.10 5.07
C ALA A 89 1.77 20.62 5.25
N TYR A 90 1.47 19.88 4.16
CA TYR A 90 1.18 18.44 4.20
C TYR A 90 2.43 17.55 4.11
N ARG A 91 3.64 18.13 4.05
CA ARG A 91 4.90 17.35 3.89
C ARG A 91 5.17 16.33 4.99
N THR A 92 4.49 16.45 6.14
CA THR A 92 4.60 15.52 7.26
C THR A 92 3.55 14.40 7.22
N SER A 93 2.73 14.36 6.17
CA SER A 93 1.69 13.36 5.96
C SER A 93 1.94 12.60 4.66
N VAL A 94 1.67 11.30 4.69
CA VAL A 94 1.80 10.42 3.52
C VAL A 94 0.54 9.59 3.35
N GLU A 95 0.35 9.06 2.14
CA GLU A 95 -0.70 8.10 1.82
C GLU A 95 -0.09 6.75 1.53
N ASP A 96 -0.63 5.69 2.09
CA ASP A 96 -0.21 4.32 1.79
C ASP A 96 -1.01 3.73 0.63
N SER A 97 -0.41 2.74 0.01
CA SER A 97 -1.06 1.86 -0.94
C SER A 97 -0.57 0.44 -0.71
N VAL A 98 -1.50 -0.52 -0.62
CA VAL A 98 -1.17 -1.93 -0.40
C VAL A 98 -2.02 -2.82 -1.31
N TYR A 99 -1.35 -3.76 -1.98
CA TYR A 99 -1.97 -4.74 -2.86
C TYR A 99 -1.36 -6.11 -2.61
N VAL A 100 -2.21 -7.13 -2.56
CA VAL A 100 -1.81 -8.53 -2.30
C VAL A 100 -2.40 -9.41 -3.39
N ASP A 101 -1.65 -10.41 -3.82
CA ASP A 101 -2.17 -11.43 -4.72
C ASP A 101 -3.45 -12.04 -4.14
N ARG A 102 -4.55 -11.96 -4.90
CA ARG A 102 -5.88 -12.41 -4.47
C ARG A 102 -5.94 -13.88 -4.08
N SER A 103 -5.12 -14.72 -4.72
CA SER A 103 -5.03 -16.14 -4.40
C SER A 103 -4.48 -16.39 -2.98
N LEU A 104 -3.80 -15.39 -2.41
CA LEU A 104 -3.14 -15.42 -1.11
C LEU A 104 -3.84 -14.56 -0.04
N ALA A 105 -5.04 -14.08 -0.33
CA ALA A 105 -5.80 -13.25 0.59
C ALA A 105 -6.03 -13.96 1.95
N ARG A 106 -6.17 -13.15 3.03
CA ARG A 106 -6.43 -13.61 4.41
C ARG A 106 -5.28 -14.37 5.09
N ARG A 107 -4.05 -14.33 4.57
CA ARG A 107 -2.85 -14.91 5.18
C ARG A 107 -2.01 -13.89 5.99
N GLY A 108 -2.54 -12.73 6.29
CA GLY A 108 -1.83 -11.69 7.04
C GLY A 108 -0.86 -10.84 6.22
N LEU A 109 -0.69 -11.11 4.92
CA LEU A 109 0.25 -10.40 4.03
C LEU A 109 0.01 -8.89 3.99
N GLY A 110 -1.26 -8.48 3.85
CA GLY A 110 -1.61 -7.06 3.83
C GLY A 110 -1.20 -6.36 5.13
N ARG A 111 -1.45 -6.99 6.28
CA ARG A 111 -1.05 -6.46 7.58
C ARG A 111 0.47 -6.30 7.68
N LEU A 112 1.22 -7.31 7.27
CA LEU A 112 2.68 -7.30 7.26
C LEU A 112 3.22 -6.13 6.42
N ILE A 113 2.65 -5.90 5.23
CA ILE A 113 3.06 -4.80 4.34
C ILE A 113 2.73 -3.45 4.97
N VAL A 114 1.49 -3.25 5.49
CA VAL A 114 1.08 -1.98 6.12
C VAL A 114 1.93 -1.68 7.33
N GLU A 115 2.21 -2.65 8.21
CA GLU A 115 3.07 -2.47 9.38
C GLU A 115 4.47 -2.00 8.97
N HIS A 116 5.07 -2.58 7.91
CA HIS A 116 6.36 -2.11 7.38
C HIS A 116 6.30 -0.70 6.80
N LEU A 117 5.21 -0.34 6.10
CA LEU A 117 5.02 1.03 5.60
C LEU A 117 4.92 2.03 6.76
N LEU A 118 4.22 1.67 7.83
CA LEU A 118 4.14 2.51 9.04
C LEU A 118 5.50 2.68 9.70
N ASP A 119 6.31 1.62 9.78
CA ASP A 119 7.69 1.69 10.30
C ASP A 119 8.58 2.59 9.43
N ILE A 120 8.47 2.49 8.11
CA ILE A 120 9.18 3.37 7.17
C ILE A 120 8.74 4.82 7.38
N ALA A 121 7.44 5.07 7.52
CA ALA A 121 6.92 6.41 7.74
C ALA A 121 7.42 7.01 9.05
N GLU A 122 7.36 6.25 10.16
CA GLU A 122 7.84 6.68 11.48
C GLU A 122 9.35 6.99 11.45
N ASN A 123 10.16 6.07 10.91
CA ASN A 123 11.61 6.23 10.81
C ASN A 123 12.04 7.37 9.85
N SER A 124 11.16 7.77 8.94
CA SER A 124 11.37 8.89 8.02
C SER A 124 10.89 10.23 8.60
N GLY A 125 10.35 10.25 9.82
CA GLY A 125 9.91 11.46 10.52
C GLY A 125 8.55 12.00 10.06
N PHE A 126 7.73 11.18 9.41
CA PHE A 126 6.33 11.56 9.14
C PHE A 126 5.51 11.53 10.43
N HIS A 127 4.39 12.24 10.43
CA HIS A 127 3.48 12.36 11.55
C HIS A 127 2.22 11.51 11.37
N ALA A 128 1.69 11.48 10.16
CA ALA A 128 0.44 10.78 9.85
C ALA A 128 0.54 9.99 8.54
N VAL A 129 -0.11 8.83 8.54
CA VAL A 129 -0.33 8.02 7.33
C VAL A 129 -1.82 7.95 7.05
N PHE A 130 -2.21 8.25 5.83
CA PHE A 130 -3.58 8.17 5.35
C PHE A 130 -3.75 6.95 4.45
N ALA A 131 -4.93 6.34 4.50
CA ALA A 131 -5.38 5.32 3.55
C ALA A 131 -6.69 5.78 2.91
N ARG A 132 -6.79 5.66 1.58
CA ARG A 132 -7.99 5.96 0.81
C ARG A 132 -8.52 4.66 0.22
N ILE A 133 -9.59 4.15 0.79
CA ILE A 133 -10.12 2.82 0.51
C ILE A 133 -11.51 2.96 -0.09
N GLU A 134 -11.79 2.29 -1.22
CA GLU A 134 -13.15 2.22 -1.72
C GLU A 134 -14.08 1.70 -0.60
N ALA A 135 -15.16 2.44 -0.33
CA ALA A 135 -15.92 2.32 0.93
C ALA A 135 -16.52 0.93 1.17
N SER A 136 -16.81 0.16 0.10
CA SER A 136 -17.28 -1.22 0.21
C SER A 136 -16.15 -2.22 0.50
N GLY A 137 -14.89 -1.80 0.44
CA GLY A 137 -13.69 -2.62 0.67
C GLY A 137 -13.49 -3.00 2.14
N MET A 138 -14.46 -3.69 2.75
CA MET A 138 -14.48 -4.03 4.18
C MET A 138 -13.23 -4.74 4.67
N ALA A 139 -12.64 -5.61 3.83
CA ALA A 139 -11.42 -6.34 4.20
C ALA A 139 -10.21 -5.40 4.36
N SER A 140 -10.06 -4.42 3.45
CA SER A 140 -9.00 -3.42 3.53
C SER A 140 -9.22 -2.47 4.71
N ARG A 141 -10.45 -2.01 4.94
CA ARG A 141 -10.79 -1.17 6.11
C ARG A 141 -10.46 -1.89 7.43
N ALA A 142 -10.91 -3.13 7.59
CA ALA A 142 -10.63 -3.94 8.78
C ALA A 142 -9.13 -4.23 8.95
N LEU A 143 -8.37 -4.36 7.85
CA LEU A 143 -6.92 -4.47 7.87
C LEU A 143 -6.28 -3.22 8.47
N HIS A 144 -6.64 -2.04 7.96
CA HIS A 144 -6.09 -0.77 8.42
C HIS A 144 -6.48 -0.46 9.87
N GLU A 145 -7.72 -0.75 10.27
CA GLU A 145 -8.16 -0.65 11.68
C GLU A 145 -7.25 -1.47 12.62
N LYS A 146 -6.90 -2.71 12.24
CA LYS A 146 -5.98 -3.56 13.00
C LYS A 146 -4.55 -3.03 13.06
N CYS A 147 -4.15 -2.19 12.10
CA CYS A 147 -2.86 -1.51 12.07
C CYS A 147 -2.88 -0.13 12.76
N GLY A 148 -3.98 0.22 13.44
CA GLY A 148 -4.09 1.47 14.19
C GLY A 148 -4.67 2.66 13.41
N PHE A 149 -5.23 2.42 12.24
CA PHE A 149 -5.97 3.47 11.51
C PHE A 149 -7.38 3.63 12.09
N ARG A 150 -7.86 4.86 12.10
CA ARG A 150 -9.26 5.21 12.40
C ARG A 150 -9.94 5.84 11.20
N LEU A 151 -11.25 5.68 11.07
CA LEU A 151 -12.03 6.33 10.03
C LEU A 151 -12.10 7.84 10.32
N VAL A 152 -11.74 8.63 9.32
CA VAL A 152 -11.89 10.10 9.33
C VAL A 152 -13.25 10.50 8.78
N GLY A 153 -13.67 9.88 7.69
CA GLY A 153 -14.93 10.16 7.03
C GLY A 153 -15.04 9.41 5.69
N VAL A 154 -16.15 9.66 5.00
CA VAL A 154 -16.41 9.08 3.68
C VAL A 154 -16.64 10.19 2.67
N GLU A 155 -15.89 10.15 1.57
CA GLU A 155 -16.12 11.00 0.40
C GLU A 155 -17.14 10.30 -0.49
N THR A 156 -18.33 10.87 -0.62
CA THR A 156 -19.44 10.27 -1.35
C THR A 156 -19.31 10.53 -2.84
N GLU A 157 -19.50 9.49 -3.66
CA GLU A 157 -19.55 9.56 -5.14
C GLU A 157 -18.34 10.27 -5.78
N VAL A 158 -17.16 10.15 -5.15
CA VAL A 158 -15.94 10.87 -5.56
C VAL A 158 -15.27 10.25 -6.78
N GLY A 159 -15.56 9.01 -7.11
CA GLY A 159 -15.01 8.29 -8.25
C GLY A 159 -16.07 7.55 -9.06
N ARG A 160 -15.72 7.13 -10.29
CA ARG A 160 -16.59 6.33 -11.14
C ARG A 160 -15.81 5.23 -11.84
N LYS A 161 -16.21 3.96 -11.63
CA LYS A 161 -15.62 2.79 -12.27
C LYS A 161 -16.69 1.72 -12.50
N PHE A 162 -16.56 0.93 -13.56
CA PHE A 162 -17.54 -0.10 -13.95
C PHE A 162 -18.99 0.44 -14.00
N ASN A 163 -19.12 1.67 -14.51
CA ASN A 163 -20.41 2.38 -14.62
C ASN A 163 -21.13 2.62 -13.28
N ARG A 164 -20.42 2.64 -12.15
CA ARG A 164 -20.95 2.91 -10.81
C ARG A 164 -20.21 4.09 -10.18
N TRP A 165 -20.90 4.91 -9.42
CA TRP A 165 -20.31 5.88 -8.51
C TRP A 165 -19.73 5.15 -7.30
N LEU A 166 -18.58 5.61 -6.83
CA LEU A 166 -17.81 4.98 -5.77
C LEU A 166 -17.51 6.00 -4.68
N ASP A 167 -17.72 5.56 -3.45
CA ASP A 167 -17.35 6.29 -2.25
C ASP A 167 -15.96 5.89 -1.79
N VAL A 168 -15.26 6.81 -1.12
CA VAL A 168 -13.94 6.54 -0.53
C VAL A 168 -13.99 6.76 0.97
N ALA A 169 -13.71 5.73 1.74
CA ALA A 169 -13.42 5.83 3.16
C ALA A 169 -12.00 6.36 3.33
N VAL A 170 -11.86 7.51 3.97
CA VAL A 170 -10.58 8.09 4.36
C VAL A 170 -10.26 7.63 5.77
N MET A 171 -9.14 6.95 5.94
CA MET A 171 -8.65 6.50 7.25
C MET A 171 -7.30 7.15 7.54
N GLU A 172 -6.96 7.34 8.82
CA GLU A 172 -5.69 7.89 9.25
C GLU A 172 -5.08 7.12 10.40
N CYS A 173 -3.76 7.05 10.43
CA CYS A 173 -2.96 6.60 11.56
C CYS A 173 -2.01 7.73 11.99
N LEU A 174 -2.15 8.21 13.21
CA LEU A 174 -1.19 9.10 13.83
C LEU A 174 -0.06 8.26 14.42
N LEU A 175 1.15 8.39 13.88
CA LEU A 175 2.25 7.48 14.18
C LEU A 175 2.65 7.48 15.66
N HIS A 176 2.51 8.60 16.36
CA HIS A 176 2.80 8.70 17.79
C HIS A 176 1.73 8.03 18.70
N GLU A 177 0.55 7.73 18.16
CA GLU A 177 -0.55 7.03 18.85
C GLU A 177 -0.63 5.53 18.46
N ARG A 178 0.24 5.08 17.57
CA ARG A 178 0.25 3.70 17.05
C ARG A 178 0.46 2.70 18.19
N PRO A 179 -0.39 1.65 18.32
CA PRO A 179 -0.13 0.54 19.22
C PRO A 179 1.20 -0.14 18.85
N ARG A 180 2.09 -0.32 19.81
CA ARG A 180 3.38 -1.04 19.63
C ARG A 180 3.23 -2.50 19.98
#